data_661c9012fb207ccf0c04efe3071654de
#
_entry.id   661c9012fb207ccf0c04efe3071654de
#
_cell.length_a   1.000
_cell.length_b   1.000
_cell.length_c   1.000
_cell.angle_alpha   90.00
_cell.angle_beta   90.00
_cell.angle_gamma   90.00
#
_symmetry.space_group_name_H-M   'P 1'
#
loop_
_entity.id
_entity.type
_entity.pdbx_description
1 polymer ?
#
loop_
_entity_poly.entity_id
_entity_poly.type
_entity_poly.pdbx_seq_one_letter_code
_entity_poly.pdbx_strand_id
1 'polypeptide(L)'
;EEPVYSGWRTENGKTYYYAQNTNKKVTGLRSIDGKLYYFDANGVKQDNVTFGIDVSKYQSGLDWNKIKKSGVSFVIIRIGYRGYGAAGNLVKDPMFEEHFTNARNAGLKVGVYFFTQAVNEAEAQEEAEACNWALNGRMLDYPIFYDTEASTAPGGTGRADGLGAEDRTKCAIAFCERVKALGYKPGVYASTTWYRKRVNYNTLRSRYTISVSYTHLTL
;
A
#
# COMPACT_ATOMS: atom_id res chain seq x y z
N GLU A 1 -7.18 -45.79 8.05
CA GLU A 1 -6.95 -44.57 7.22
C GLU A 1 -6.91 -43.35 8.16
N GLU A 2 -5.90 -42.47 8.02
CA GLU A 2 -5.88 -41.22 8.77
C GLU A 2 -7.05 -40.32 8.29
N PRO A 3 -7.75 -39.64 9.23
CA PRO A 3 -8.85 -38.79 8.88
C PRO A 3 -8.38 -37.64 7.97
N VAL A 4 -9.08 -37.42 6.84
CA VAL A 4 -8.80 -36.30 5.95
C VAL A 4 -9.51 -35.07 6.47
N TYR A 5 -8.76 -34.03 6.82
CA TYR A 5 -9.29 -32.78 7.28
C TYR A 5 -9.54 -31.78 6.12
N SER A 6 -10.64 -31.07 6.21
CA SER A 6 -11.01 -29.97 5.32
C SER A 6 -11.75 -28.90 6.11
N GLY A 7 -11.52 -27.61 5.76
CA GLY A 7 -12.24 -26.50 6.37
C GLY A 7 -11.73 -26.09 7.76
N TRP A 8 -12.59 -25.45 8.51
CA TRP A 8 -12.27 -24.89 9.81
C TRP A 8 -12.09 -25.94 10.89
N ARG A 9 -11.07 -25.77 11.74
CA ARG A 9 -10.81 -26.63 12.89
C ARG A 9 -10.15 -25.85 14.01
N THR A 10 -10.59 -26.09 15.25
CA THR A 10 -9.97 -25.53 16.47
C THR A 10 -9.33 -26.67 17.26
N GLU A 11 -8.06 -26.51 17.58
CA GLU A 11 -7.23 -27.46 18.33
C GLU A 11 -6.44 -26.70 19.40
N ASN A 12 -6.53 -27.11 20.66
CA ASN A 12 -5.81 -26.49 21.77
C ASN A 12 -5.95 -24.95 21.81
N GLY A 13 -7.18 -24.43 21.57
CA GLY A 13 -7.46 -23.01 21.57
C GLY A 13 -6.96 -22.23 20.35
N LYS A 14 -6.39 -22.89 19.35
CA LYS A 14 -5.92 -22.29 18.10
C LYS A 14 -6.81 -22.71 16.95
N THR A 15 -7.16 -21.77 16.08
CA THR A 15 -8.03 -22.02 14.92
C THR A 15 -7.20 -22.10 13.64
N TYR A 16 -7.50 -23.09 12.83
CA TYR A 16 -6.86 -23.41 11.56
C TYR A 16 -7.89 -23.53 10.45
N TYR A 17 -7.45 -23.42 9.21
CA TYR A 17 -8.23 -23.82 8.04
C TYR A 17 -7.42 -24.82 7.21
N TYR A 18 -8.02 -25.94 6.90
CA TYR A 18 -7.39 -27.00 6.10
C TYR A 18 -7.86 -26.88 4.64
N ALA A 19 -6.91 -26.89 3.72
CA ALA A 19 -7.20 -26.94 2.31
C ALA A 19 -7.94 -28.24 1.98
N GLN A 20 -8.94 -28.17 1.10
CA GLN A 20 -9.84 -29.28 0.79
C GLN A 20 -9.07 -30.56 0.41
N ASN A 21 -9.36 -31.65 1.11
CA ASN A 21 -8.81 -33.00 0.86
C ASN A 21 -7.28 -33.11 0.90
N THR A 22 -6.59 -32.26 1.66
CA THR A 22 -5.12 -32.25 1.66
C THR A 22 -4.45 -32.46 3.04
N ASN A 23 -5.20 -32.40 4.13
CA ASN A 23 -4.65 -32.32 5.50
C ASN A 23 -3.62 -31.17 5.69
N LYS A 24 -3.56 -30.20 4.76
CA LYS A 24 -2.60 -29.10 4.83
C LYS A 24 -3.28 -27.85 5.39
N LYS A 25 -2.70 -27.32 6.46
CA LYS A 25 -3.08 -26.01 6.99
C LYS A 25 -2.73 -24.93 5.99
N VAL A 26 -3.65 -24.00 5.75
CA VAL A 26 -3.35 -22.82 4.95
C VAL A 26 -2.55 -21.81 5.78
N THR A 27 -1.73 -20.99 5.11
CA THR A 27 -0.89 -19.95 5.71
C THR A 27 -1.02 -18.66 4.92
N GLY A 28 -0.68 -17.53 5.55
CA GLY A 28 -0.75 -16.21 4.93
C GLY A 28 -2.19 -15.69 4.76
N LEU A 29 -2.37 -14.73 3.87
CA LEU A 29 -3.67 -14.14 3.56
C LEU A 29 -4.51 -15.11 2.72
N ARG A 30 -5.76 -15.30 3.10
CA ARG A 30 -6.73 -16.18 2.39
C ARG A 30 -8.10 -15.53 2.34
N SER A 31 -8.79 -15.73 1.22
CA SER A 31 -10.21 -15.48 1.09
C SER A 31 -10.99 -16.79 1.26
N ILE A 32 -11.85 -16.86 2.25
CA ILE A 32 -12.67 -18.04 2.55
C ILE A 32 -14.12 -17.57 2.65
N ASP A 33 -14.99 -18.10 1.81
CA ASP A 33 -16.41 -17.72 1.75
C ASP A 33 -16.62 -16.20 1.62
N GLY A 34 -15.76 -15.57 0.81
CA GLY A 34 -15.82 -14.12 0.55
C GLY A 34 -15.31 -13.22 1.68
N LYS A 35 -14.70 -13.79 2.72
CA LYS A 35 -14.06 -13.05 3.84
C LYS A 35 -12.56 -13.27 3.86
N LEU A 36 -11.83 -12.24 4.25
CA LEU A 36 -10.39 -12.28 4.39
C LEU A 36 -9.98 -12.78 5.79
N TYR A 37 -8.97 -13.63 5.80
CA TYR A 37 -8.34 -14.16 7.01
C TYR A 37 -6.82 -14.19 6.82
N TYR A 38 -6.08 -14.05 7.92
CA TYR A 38 -4.65 -14.21 7.91
C TYR A 38 -4.24 -15.35 8.87
N PHE A 39 -3.38 -16.23 8.39
CA PHE A 39 -2.82 -17.34 9.13
C PHE A 39 -1.30 -17.18 9.20
N ASP A 40 -0.72 -17.40 10.38
CA ASP A 40 0.74 -17.35 10.54
C ASP A 40 1.45 -18.51 9.83
N ALA A 41 2.78 -18.58 9.95
CA ALA A 41 3.59 -19.62 9.32
C ALA A 41 3.25 -21.06 9.81
N ASN A 42 2.61 -21.19 10.98
CA ASN A 42 2.14 -22.46 11.54
C ASN A 42 0.68 -22.76 11.18
N GLY A 43 0.04 -21.89 10.39
CA GLY A 43 -1.36 -22.01 10.00
C GLY A 43 -2.35 -21.55 11.06
N VAL A 44 -1.92 -20.88 12.14
CA VAL A 44 -2.82 -20.37 13.18
C VAL A 44 -3.46 -19.08 12.71
N LYS A 45 -4.81 -19.03 12.75
CA LYS A 45 -5.58 -17.81 12.43
C LYS A 45 -5.19 -16.69 13.39
N GLN A 46 -4.96 -15.51 12.83
CA GLN A 46 -4.64 -14.29 13.57
C GLN A 46 -5.87 -13.36 13.59
N ASP A 47 -6.31 -12.97 14.79
CA ASP A 47 -7.51 -12.14 14.96
C ASP A 47 -7.20 -10.64 15.11
N ASN A 48 -5.94 -10.29 15.41
CA ASN A 48 -5.48 -8.91 15.62
C ASN A 48 -4.89 -8.27 14.36
N VAL A 49 -5.39 -8.66 13.20
CA VAL A 49 -4.98 -8.10 11.89
C VAL A 49 -6.06 -7.21 11.31
N THR A 50 -5.63 -6.19 10.59
CA THR A 50 -6.50 -5.26 9.86
C THR A 50 -6.21 -5.37 8.38
N PHE A 51 -7.25 -5.59 7.56
CA PHE A 51 -7.11 -5.72 6.11
C PHE A 51 -7.35 -4.39 5.42
N GLY A 52 -6.48 -4.08 4.48
CA GLY A 52 -6.59 -2.96 3.57
C GLY A 52 -6.25 -3.38 2.15
N ILE A 53 -6.60 -2.51 1.20
CA ILE A 53 -6.21 -2.62 -0.21
C ILE A 53 -5.55 -1.34 -0.66
N ASP A 54 -4.73 -1.40 -1.69
CA ASP A 54 -4.32 -0.24 -2.46
C ASP A 54 -4.96 -0.29 -3.85
N VAL A 55 -5.27 0.90 -4.39
CA VAL A 55 -5.94 1.04 -5.69
C VAL A 55 -5.42 2.25 -6.45
N SER A 56 -5.54 2.19 -7.78
CA SER A 56 -5.17 3.25 -8.70
C SER A 56 -6.03 3.19 -9.95
N LYS A 57 -5.68 3.93 -10.98
CA LYS A 57 -6.34 3.89 -12.30
C LYS A 57 -6.42 2.48 -12.92
N TYR A 58 -5.63 1.53 -12.42
CA TYR A 58 -5.61 0.17 -12.95
C TYR A 58 -6.73 -0.72 -12.37
N GLN A 59 -7.40 -0.28 -11.32
CA GLN A 59 -8.54 -0.95 -10.70
C GLN A 59 -9.82 -0.14 -10.96
N SER A 60 -10.50 -0.40 -12.06
CA SER A 60 -11.81 0.19 -12.38
C SER A 60 -12.95 -0.77 -12.06
N GLY A 61 -14.16 -0.23 -11.86
CA GLY A 61 -15.39 -1.02 -11.67
C GLY A 61 -15.45 -1.83 -10.38
N LEU A 62 -14.80 -1.36 -9.32
CA LEU A 62 -14.77 -2.05 -8.03
C LEU A 62 -16.14 -2.03 -7.33
N ASP A 63 -16.58 -3.17 -6.84
CA ASP A 63 -17.72 -3.28 -5.91
C ASP A 63 -17.25 -2.99 -4.46
N TRP A 64 -17.32 -1.73 -4.05
CA TRP A 64 -16.89 -1.28 -2.74
C TRP A 64 -17.68 -1.88 -1.58
N ASN A 65 -18.95 -2.24 -1.81
CA ASN A 65 -19.76 -2.94 -0.80
C ASN A 65 -19.24 -4.37 -0.61
N LYS A 66 -18.91 -5.07 -1.69
CA LYS A 66 -18.32 -6.40 -1.61
C LYS A 66 -16.94 -6.37 -0.94
N ILE A 67 -16.11 -5.38 -1.29
CA ILE A 67 -14.81 -5.13 -0.63
C ILE A 67 -15.01 -4.93 0.88
N LYS A 68 -15.92 -4.07 1.29
CA LYS A 68 -16.22 -3.86 2.72
C LYS A 68 -16.70 -5.13 3.42
N LYS A 69 -17.61 -5.89 2.78
CA LYS A 69 -18.14 -7.15 3.33
C LYS A 69 -17.07 -8.24 3.46
N SER A 70 -16.00 -8.19 2.66
CA SER A 70 -14.88 -9.15 2.78
C SER A 70 -14.02 -8.95 4.02
N GLY A 71 -14.21 -7.87 4.78
CA GLY A 71 -13.43 -7.57 5.98
C GLY A 71 -12.37 -6.48 5.76
N VAL A 72 -12.27 -5.92 4.56
CA VAL A 72 -11.41 -4.75 4.30
C VAL A 72 -11.96 -3.56 5.08
N SER A 73 -11.09 -2.85 5.80
CA SER A 73 -11.46 -1.72 6.64
C SER A 73 -10.84 -0.41 6.19
N PHE A 74 -9.80 -0.45 5.34
CA PHE A 74 -9.15 0.74 4.82
C PHE A 74 -8.66 0.55 3.38
N VAL A 75 -8.41 1.67 2.72
CA VAL A 75 -7.84 1.71 1.38
C VAL A 75 -6.74 2.78 1.31
N ILE A 76 -5.68 2.51 0.56
CA ILE A 76 -4.65 3.48 0.21
C ILE A 76 -4.76 3.75 -1.29
N ILE A 77 -5.21 4.95 -1.67
CA ILE A 77 -5.57 5.31 -3.04
C ILE A 77 -4.42 6.08 -3.68
N ARG A 78 -4.01 5.70 -4.89
CA ARG A 78 -3.06 6.53 -5.63
C ARG A 78 -3.67 7.89 -5.92
N ILE A 79 -3.08 8.93 -5.35
CA ILE A 79 -3.54 10.31 -5.59
C ILE A 79 -2.93 10.90 -6.85
N GLY A 80 -1.71 10.48 -7.19
CA GLY A 80 -1.01 10.94 -8.35
C GLY A 80 0.35 10.25 -8.55
N TYR A 81 1.05 10.68 -9.55
CA TYR A 81 2.39 10.21 -9.88
C TYR A 81 3.17 11.28 -10.64
N ARG A 82 4.49 11.19 -10.58
CA ARG A 82 5.38 11.93 -11.48
C ARG A 82 5.73 11.04 -12.68
N GLY A 83 5.67 11.61 -13.89
CA GLY A 83 5.96 10.89 -15.13
C GLY A 83 7.42 10.42 -15.21
N TYR A 84 7.64 9.32 -15.91
CA TYR A 84 8.95 8.68 -16.07
C TYR A 84 9.94 9.44 -16.94
N GLY A 85 9.44 10.28 -17.86
CA GLY A 85 10.25 11.04 -18.80
C GLY A 85 11.01 12.20 -18.16
N ALA A 86 11.95 12.79 -18.90
CA ALA A 86 12.80 13.88 -18.43
C ALA A 86 12.03 15.08 -17.89
N ALA A 87 10.87 15.39 -18.47
CA ALA A 87 10.01 16.49 -18.02
C ALA A 87 9.41 16.28 -16.62
N GLY A 88 9.25 15.03 -16.18
CA GLY A 88 8.77 14.70 -14.85
C GLY A 88 7.45 15.38 -14.48
N ASN A 89 6.49 15.41 -15.39
CA ASN A 89 5.20 16.07 -15.16
C ASN A 89 4.43 15.43 -14.03
N LEU A 90 3.85 16.25 -13.16
CA LEU A 90 2.93 15.80 -12.12
C LEU A 90 1.57 15.47 -12.73
N VAL A 91 1.05 14.30 -12.41
CA VAL A 91 -0.23 13.81 -12.95
C VAL A 91 -1.10 13.31 -11.78
N LYS A 92 -2.30 13.88 -11.66
CA LYS A 92 -3.32 13.33 -10.76
C LYS A 92 -3.82 11.99 -11.30
N ASP A 93 -4.01 11.00 -10.44
CA ASP A 93 -4.59 9.74 -10.88
C ASP A 93 -6.04 9.96 -11.34
N PRO A 94 -6.41 9.55 -12.57
CA PRO A 94 -7.75 9.83 -13.12
C PRO A 94 -8.88 9.15 -12.33
N MET A 95 -8.59 8.07 -11.60
CA MET A 95 -9.58 7.38 -10.78
C MET A 95 -9.60 7.84 -9.30
N PHE A 96 -8.73 8.79 -8.93
CA PHE A 96 -8.62 9.22 -7.54
C PHE A 96 -9.96 9.69 -6.95
N GLU A 97 -10.68 10.55 -7.64
CA GLU A 97 -11.96 11.10 -7.14
C GLU A 97 -13.03 10.03 -6.97
N GLU A 98 -13.14 9.14 -7.94
CA GLU A 98 -14.10 8.03 -7.90
C GLU A 98 -13.79 7.07 -6.75
N HIS A 99 -12.54 6.63 -6.64
CA HIS A 99 -12.12 5.73 -5.56
C HIS A 99 -12.28 6.37 -4.19
N PHE A 100 -11.89 7.64 -4.03
CA PHE A 100 -12.02 8.35 -2.77
C PHE A 100 -13.48 8.45 -2.33
N THR A 101 -14.38 8.89 -3.22
CA THR A 101 -15.80 9.03 -2.94
C THR A 101 -16.43 7.68 -2.61
N ASN A 102 -16.20 6.67 -3.43
CA ASN A 102 -16.80 5.37 -3.26
C ASN A 102 -16.31 4.63 -2.01
N ALA A 103 -15.00 4.72 -1.70
CA ALA A 103 -14.45 4.16 -0.48
C ALA A 103 -15.06 4.80 0.78
N ARG A 104 -15.18 6.14 0.79
CA ARG A 104 -15.85 6.87 1.89
C ARG A 104 -17.31 6.47 2.04
N ASN A 105 -18.05 6.39 0.95
CA ASN A 105 -19.45 5.98 0.95
C ASN A 105 -19.64 4.53 1.49
N ALA A 106 -18.68 3.65 1.22
CA ALA A 106 -18.66 2.29 1.76
C ALA A 106 -18.20 2.23 3.25
N GLY A 107 -17.85 3.35 3.86
CA GLY A 107 -17.40 3.43 5.25
C GLY A 107 -15.99 2.86 5.46
N LEU A 108 -15.12 2.93 4.43
CA LEU A 108 -13.71 2.59 4.55
C LEU A 108 -12.92 3.80 5.06
N LYS A 109 -11.88 3.52 5.86
CA LYS A 109 -10.86 4.51 6.19
C LYS A 109 -9.96 4.71 4.99
N VAL A 110 -9.48 5.95 4.77
CA VAL A 110 -8.73 6.31 3.58
C VAL A 110 -7.37 6.90 3.92
N GLY A 111 -6.34 6.40 3.25
CA GLY A 111 -5.05 7.03 3.05
C GLY A 111 -4.77 7.16 1.57
N VAL A 112 -3.66 7.78 1.21
CA VAL A 112 -3.27 7.95 -0.18
C VAL A 112 -1.79 7.67 -0.40
N TYR A 113 -1.37 7.40 -1.64
CA TYR A 113 0.02 7.34 -2.02
C TYR A 113 0.31 8.13 -3.29
N PHE A 114 1.51 8.64 -3.39
CA PHE A 114 2.03 9.29 -4.58
C PHE A 114 3.20 8.48 -5.13
N PHE A 115 3.08 8.00 -6.36
CA PHE A 115 4.15 7.27 -7.03
C PHE A 115 5.22 8.26 -7.48
N THR A 116 6.36 8.24 -6.79
CA THR A 116 7.42 9.21 -7.00
C THR A 116 8.33 8.88 -8.17
N GLN A 117 8.76 9.91 -8.86
CA GLN A 117 9.91 9.93 -9.76
C GLN A 117 10.75 11.20 -9.52
N ALA A 118 10.66 11.78 -8.33
CA ALA A 118 11.50 12.90 -7.92
C ALA A 118 12.98 12.53 -7.94
N VAL A 119 13.82 13.41 -8.48
CA VAL A 119 15.28 13.23 -8.57
C VAL A 119 16.05 14.14 -7.61
N ASN A 120 15.35 15.03 -6.91
CA ASN A 120 15.88 15.92 -5.87
C ASN A 120 14.81 16.28 -4.86
N GLU A 121 15.21 16.95 -3.77
CA GLU A 121 14.35 17.32 -2.66
C GLU A 121 13.25 18.32 -3.07
N ALA A 122 13.56 19.26 -3.97
CA ALA A 122 12.57 20.25 -4.44
C ALA A 122 11.40 19.57 -5.18
N GLU A 123 11.71 18.63 -6.07
CA GLU A 123 10.69 17.86 -6.76
C GLU A 123 9.86 16.98 -5.81
N ALA A 124 10.48 16.41 -4.78
CA ALA A 124 9.76 15.64 -3.77
C ALA A 124 8.79 16.52 -2.96
N GLN A 125 9.16 17.78 -2.68
CA GLN A 125 8.25 18.76 -2.06
C GLN A 125 7.09 19.14 -3.00
N GLU A 126 7.35 19.30 -4.30
CA GLU A 126 6.30 19.54 -5.29
C GLU A 126 5.28 18.38 -5.34
N GLU A 127 5.74 17.14 -5.21
CA GLU A 127 4.85 15.96 -5.15
C GLU A 127 3.94 16.00 -3.91
N ALA A 128 4.47 16.43 -2.76
CA ALA A 128 3.67 16.63 -1.54
C ALA A 128 2.63 17.76 -1.71
N GLU A 129 3.01 18.86 -2.38
CA GLU A 129 2.06 19.95 -2.72
C GLU A 129 0.99 19.48 -3.68
N ALA A 130 1.33 18.65 -4.68
CA ALA A 130 0.35 18.07 -5.59
C ALA A 130 -0.68 17.20 -4.84
N CYS A 131 -0.23 16.45 -3.82
CA CYS A 131 -1.15 15.71 -2.95
C CYS A 131 -2.10 16.65 -2.19
N ASN A 132 -1.58 17.72 -1.58
CA ASN A 132 -2.38 18.72 -0.87
C ASN A 132 -3.40 19.39 -1.78
N TRP A 133 -2.98 19.80 -2.96
CA TRP A 133 -3.87 20.38 -3.96
C TRP A 133 -4.99 19.40 -4.36
N ALA A 134 -4.65 18.15 -4.65
CA ALA A 134 -5.63 17.14 -5.04
C ALA A 134 -6.58 16.76 -3.90
N LEU A 135 -6.11 16.78 -2.64
CA LEU A 135 -6.96 16.55 -1.46
C LEU A 135 -7.94 17.71 -1.21
N ASN A 136 -7.56 18.94 -1.56
CA ASN A 136 -8.43 20.12 -1.41
C ASN A 136 -9.10 20.19 -0.02
N GLY A 137 -8.32 20.09 1.05
CA GLY A 137 -8.77 20.16 2.44
C GLY A 137 -9.44 18.89 2.97
N ARG A 138 -9.54 17.83 2.20
CA ARG A 138 -10.12 16.55 2.67
C ARG A 138 -9.23 15.89 3.71
N MET A 139 -9.84 15.42 4.78
CA MET A 139 -9.14 14.70 5.86
C MET A 139 -8.89 13.23 5.49
N LEU A 140 -7.76 12.73 5.96
CA LEU A 140 -7.36 11.33 5.82
C LEU A 140 -7.32 10.63 7.17
N ASP A 141 -7.60 9.31 7.19
CA ASP A 141 -7.46 8.46 8.37
C ASP A 141 -6.06 7.84 8.45
N TYR A 142 -5.45 7.62 7.30
CA TYR A 142 -4.12 7.04 7.12
C TYR A 142 -3.16 8.02 6.45
N PRO A 143 -1.84 7.72 6.44
CA PRO A 143 -0.85 8.62 5.87
C PRO A 143 -1.02 8.94 4.39
N ILE A 144 -0.31 10.00 3.96
CA ILE A 144 0.13 10.18 2.58
C ILE A 144 1.47 9.47 2.45
N PHE A 145 1.51 8.41 1.63
CA PHE A 145 2.71 7.62 1.44
C PHE A 145 3.54 8.12 0.26
N TYR A 146 4.83 8.32 0.50
CA TYR A 146 5.85 8.44 -0.54
C TYR A 146 6.13 7.03 -1.07
N ASP A 147 5.64 6.72 -2.25
CA ASP A 147 5.80 5.41 -2.88
C ASP A 147 7.03 5.41 -3.78
N THR A 148 8.10 4.74 -3.31
CA THR A 148 9.37 4.65 -4.02
C THR A 148 9.68 3.21 -4.38
N GLU A 149 9.65 2.93 -5.68
CA GLU A 149 9.90 1.62 -6.26
C GLU A 149 10.45 1.74 -7.68
N ALA A 150 10.85 0.61 -8.28
CA ALA A 150 11.32 0.61 -9.65
C ALA A 150 10.22 1.07 -10.61
N SER A 151 10.58 1.90 -11.57
CA SER A 151 9.64 2.27 -12.62
C SER A 151 9.36 1.09 -13.56
N THR A 152 8.16 1.11 -14.16
CA THR A 152 7.81 0.23 -15.28
C THR A 152 7.89 0.98 -16.62
N ALA A 153 8.80 1.96 -16.70
CA ALA A 153 8.93 2.80 -17.89
C ALA A 153 9.24 1.98 -19.14
N PRO A 154 8.64 2.31 -20.27
CA PRO A 154 9.05 1.74 -21.56
C PRO A 154 10.55 2.00 -21.79
N GLY A 155 11.30 0.95 -22.15
CA GLY A 155 12.76 1.03 -22.30
C GLY A 155 13.56 0.77 -21.02
N GLY A 156 12.90 0.50 -19.88
CA GLY A 156 13.51 -0.13 -18.70
C GLY A 156 13.99 0.80 -17.59
N THR A 157 14.03 2.15 -17.78
CA THR A 157 14.46 3.07 -16.72
C THR A 157 13.63 4.33 -16.67
N GLY A 158 13.03 4.61 -15.50
CA GLY A 158 12.48 5.92 -15.17
C GLY A 158 13.56 6.88 -14.68
N ARG A 159 13.25 8.17 -14.66
CA ARG A 159 14.17 9.24 -14.30
C ARG A 159 14.80 9.10 -12.90
N ALA A 160 14.06 8.51 -11.95
CA ALA A 160 14.54 8.31 -10.58
C ALA A 160 15.20 6.95 -10.34
N ASP A 161 15.18 6.01 -11.30
CA ASP A 161 15.72 4.65 -11.07
C ASP A 161 17.22 4.64 -10.80
N GLY A 162 17.96 5.62 -11.36
CA GLY A 162 19.41 5.78 -11.18
C GLY A 162 19.83 6.41 -9.85
N LEU A 163 18.89 6.93 -9.03
CA LEU A 163 19.25 7.58 -7.77
C LEU A 163 19.94 6.63 -6.79
N GLY A 164 21.00 7.13 -6.14
CA GLY A 164 21.63 6.47 -5.01
C GLY A 164 20.72 6.42 -3.77
N ALA A 165 21.07 5.55 -2.83
CA ALA A 165 20.27 5.38 -1.61
C ALA A 165 20.20 6.65 -0.76
N GLU A 166 21.28 7.44 -0.72
CA GLU A 166 21.33 8.69 0.02
C GLU A 166 20.37 9.73 -0.53
N ASP A 167 20.46 10.03 -1.84
CA ASP A 167 19.62 11.05 -2.47
C ASP A 167 18.16 10.65 -2.50
N ARG A 168 17.86 9.37 -2.72
CA ARG A 168 16.49 8.84 -2.59
C ARG A 168 15.94 9.00 -1.16
N THR A 169 16.78 8.82 -0.14
CA THR A 169 16.40 9.05 1.25
C THR A 169 16.14 10.52 1.52
N LYS A 170 16.96 11.44 0.98
CA LYS A 170 16.73 12.90 1.08
C LYS A 170 15.40 13.29 0.44
N CYS A 171 15.09 12.77 -0.75
CA CYS A 171 13.79 12.98 -1.40
C CYS A 171 12.63 12.50 -0.52
N ALA A 172 12.72 11.29 0.04
CA ALA A 172 11.68 10.76 0.91
C ALA A 172 11.47 11.64 2.17
N ILE A 173 12.56 12.12 2.77
CA ILE A 173 12.51 13.05 3.91
C ILE A 173 11.86 14.37 3.50
N ALA A 174 12.26 14.97 2.39
CA ALA A 174 11.72 16.25 1.91
C ALA A 174 10.21 16.16 1.66
N PHE A 175 9.75 15.10 1.00
CA PHE A 175 8.32 14.82 0.83
C PHE A 175 7.60 14.71 2.17
N CYS A 176 8.10 13.85 3.07
CA CYS A 176 7.45 13.57 4.34
C CYS A 176 7.38 14.80 5.26
N GLU A 177 8.45 15.60 5.33
CA GLU A 177 8.44 16.84 6.13
C GLU A 177 7.48 17.88 5.51
N ARG A 178 7.39 17.95 4.17
CA ARG A 178 6.40 18.82 3.54
C ARG A 178 4.97 18.37 3.83
N VAL A 179 4.68 17.07 3.75
CA VAL A 179 3.38 16.48 4.13
C VAL A 179 3.00 16.84 5.58
N LYS A 180 3.96 16.77 6.52
CA LYS A 180 3.72 17.21 7.91
C LYS A 180 3.39 18.69 8.01
N ALA A 181 4.14 19.54 7.31
CA ALA A 181 3.92 20.99 7.30
C ALA A 181 2.54 21.36 6.73
N LEU A 182 2.00 20.53 5.85
CA LEU A 182 0.65 20.65 5.29
C LEU A 182 -0.46 20.07 6.20
N GLY A 183 -0.11 19.54 7.37
CA GLY A 183 -1.06 19.04 8.36
C GLY A 183 -1.47 17.58 8.20
N TYR A 184 -0.80 16.81 7.35
CA TYR A 184 -1.09 15.39 7.14
C TYR A 184 -0.03 14.50 7.79
N LYS A 185 -0.37 13.23 8.00
CA LYS A 185 0.58 12.21 8.46
C LYS A 185 1.35 11.66 7.27
N PRO A 186 2.69 11.65 7.29
CA PRO A 186 3.49 11.05 6.23
C PRO A 186 3.75 9.57 6.48
N GLY A 187 4.00 8.84 5.39
CA GLY A 187 4.50 7.49 5.39
C GLY A 187 5.44 7.25 4.21
N VAL A 188 6.17 6.16 4.26
CA VAL A 188 7.01 5.72 3.14
C VAL A 188 6.62 4.29 2.79
N TYR A 189 6.46 4.02 1.48
CA TYR A 189 6.22 2.69 0.94
C TYR A 189 7.38 2.29 0.03
N ALA A 190 7.86 1.07 0.22
CA ALA A 190 8.84 0.44 -0.66
C ALA A 190 8.81 -1.08 -0.50
N SER A 191 9.39 -1.81 -1.46
CA SER A 191 9.60 -3.24 -1.30
C SER A 191 10.70 -3.54 -0.26
N THR A 192 10.71 -4.76 0.29
CA THR A 192 11.76 -5.22 1.21
C THR A 192 13.17 -5.06 0.61
N THR A 193 13.32 -5.36 -0.68
CA THR A 193 14.60 -5.20 -1.39
C THR A 193 15.01 -3.73 -1.46
N TRP A 194 14.07 -2.83 -1.72
CA TRP A 194 14.33 -1.40 -1.78
C TRP A 194 14.72 -0.83 -0.42
N TYR A 195 14.03 -1.22 0.65
CA TYR A 195 14.41 -0.83 2.01
C TYR A 195 15.82 -1.28 2.40
N ARG A 196 16.26 -2.44 1.89
CA ARG A 196 17.62 -2.95 2.17
C ARG A 196 18.71 -2.30 1.33
N LYS A 197 18.42 -1.86 0.10
CA LYS A 197 19.44 -1.51 -0.89
C LYS A 197 19.33 -0.11 -1.47
N ARG A 198 18.15 0.50 -1.44
CA ARG A 198 17.85 1.71 -2.22
C ARG A 198 17.49 2.93 -1.38
N VAL A 199 17.34 2.78 -0.07
CA VAL A 199 17.11 3.88 0.89
C VAL A 199 17.78 3.57 2.23
N ASN A 200 18.00 4.59 3.06
CA ASN A 200 18.41 4.40 4.45
C ASN A 200 17.18 4.07 5.31
N TYR A 201 16.89 2.78 5.42
CA TYR A 201 15.73 2.28 6.15
C TYR A 201 15.68 2.74 7.61
N ASN A 202 16.85 2.70 8.31
CA ASN A 202 16.88 3.07 9.74
C ASN A 202 16.51 4.53 9.96
N THR A 203 16.95 5.43 9.08
CA THR A 203 16.58 6.85 9.12
C THR A 203 15.08 7.03 8.88
N LEU A 204 14.50 6.35 7.89
CA LEU A 204 13.09 6.51 7.55
C LEU A 204 12.18 5.92 8.63
N ARG A 205 12.45 4.69 9.11
CA ARG A 205 11.61 4.03 10.12
C ARG A 205 11.58 4.71 11.47
N SER A 206 12.64 5.46 11.83
CA SER A 206 12.67 6.22 13.08
C SER A 206 11.81 7.48 13.07
N ARG A 207 11.36 7.93 11.89
CA ARG A 207 10.68 9.20 11.68
C ARG A 207 9.26 9.08 11.14
N TYR A 208 8.98 8.05 10.34
CA TYR A 208 7.76 7.94 9.56
C TYR A 208 7.12 6.56 9.64
N THR A 209 5.84 6.48 9.31
CA THR A 209 5.13 5.22 9.13
C THR A 209 5.74 4.48 7.93
N ILE A 210 6.06 3.20 8.12
CA ILE A 210 6.64 2.35 7.07
C ILE A 210 5.57 1.39 6.56
N SER A 211 5.41 1.33 5.25
CA SER A 211 4.64 0.31 4.54
C SER A 211 5.58 -0.51 3.66
N VAL A 212 5.43 -1.82 3.66
CA VAL A 212 6.32 -2.75 2.96
C VAL A 212 5.50 -3.64 2.04
N SER A 213 5.89 -3.73 0.78
CA SER A 213 5.33 -4.72 -0.12
C SER A 213 5.81 -6.13 0.25
N TYR A 214 4.86 -6.97 0.64
CA TYR A 214 5.01 -8.42 0.68
C TYR A 214 4.08 -8.98 -0.38
N THR A 215 4.55 -9.58 -1.44
CA THR A 215 3.78 -10.27 -2.49
C THR A 215 2.30 -9.88 -2.66
N HIS A 216 1.95 -9.43 -3.85
CA HIS A 216 0.56 -9.11 -4.22
C HIS A 216 -0.32 -10.35 -4.13
N LEU A 217 -1.47 -10.21 -3.46
CA LEU A 217 -2.55 -11.18 -3.58
C LEU A 217 -3.46 -10.70 -4.73
N THR A 218 -3.58 -11.51 -5.77
CA THR A 218 -4.64 -11.33 -6.76
C THR A 218 -5.96 -11.77 -6.12
N LEU A 219 -6.87 -10.84 -5.93
CA LEU A 219 -8.25 -11.14 -5.49
C LEU A 219 -9.07 -11.65 -6.67
#